data_f620d575721a5dd38d74744360d16dca
#
_entry.id   f620d575721a5dd38d74744360d16dca
#
_cell.length_a   1.000
_cell.length_b   1.000
_cell.length_c   1.000
_cell.angle_alpha   90.00
_cell.angle_beta   90.00
_cell.angle_gamma   90.00
#
_symmetry.space_group_name_H-M   'P 1'
#
loop_
_entity.id
_entity.type
_entity.pdbx_description
1 polymer ?
#
loop_
_entity_poly.entity_id
_entity_poly.type
_entity_poly.pdbx_seq_one_letter_code
_entity_poly.pdbx_strand_id
1 'polypeptide(L)'
;MDYLRCVDILAKAHENPHGLPREVRQANVSRLLEALGRPQRGLRGMLVVGTNGKGSTCAFAVSAVAATGARVGSMPSPHLQEPRERIRIDGVPVTRAEYTAAFAEVWQTIERHGLPVLAQGIFTTTAAVHFRRAGVGLAVAEASIGGSKAAAAELGLDVKVLSGIGLDHTRLLGGSLTRIAQAKIAAAQDRDHVVLGRLAPEASTAAEQVLKERTGLAVWRMDQEIHYTARAAGRDGNRGPGTLVDVTTPRAVHRDLPCPLSGAHQHHNLAVAIAAMDAMAERGHIPEPDGERLRARLAATSWPGRLELVPHARLDDWTGRVLLEGATNPQGAATVAPEILHHARADGHSGPPVLVFAAMDDKDVVGMLAPLPSHWPLVLTRTGSHEAAGAATLHSRLAPGRQAPCLTAEDAPSALRRAAELAGPGGLIVVFGSLRLVGEARTALGLQPA
;
A
#
# COMPACT_ATOMS: atom_id res chain seq x y z
N MET A 1 -16.72 12.14 21.61
CA MET A 1 -15.37 11.79 21.08
C MET A 1 -15.11 12.70 19.88
N ASP A 2 -13.92 13.29 19.76
CA ASP A 2 -13.47 14.02 18.59
C ASP A 2 -12.40 13.24 17.83
N TYR A 3 -11.98 13.74 16.66
CA TYR A 3 -11.03 13.08 15.79
C TYR A 3 -9.63 12.93 16.42
N LEU A 4 -9.16 13.94 17.15
CA LEU A 4 -7.84 13.89 17.80
C LEU A 4 -7.80 12.82 18.90
N ARG A 5 -8.89 12.63 19.62
CA ARG A 5 -9.04 11.55 20.60
C ARG A 5 -8.99 10.17 19.92
N CYS A 6 -9.57 10.02 18.72
CA CYS A 6 -9.43 8.77 17.95
C CYS A 6 -7.97 8.48 17.59
N VAL A 7 -7.23 9.50 17.16
CA VAL A 7 -5.79 9.38 16.83
C VAL A 7 -4.96 8.97 18.05
N ASP A 8 -5.21 9.60 19.20
CA ASP A 8 -4.53 9.27 20.47
C ASP A 8 -4.79 7.83 20.93
N ILE A 9 -6.03 7.36 20.86
CA ILE A 9 -6.40 5.98 21.16
C ILE A 9 -5.67 5.00 20.23
N LEU A 10 -5.64 5.29 18.93
CA LEU A 10 -4.94 4.43 17.96
C LEU A 10 -3.44 4.37 18.20
N ALA A 11 -2.81 5.49 18.55
CA ALA A 11 -1.38 5.51 18.88
C ALA A 11 -1.06 4.56 20.04
N LYS A 12 -1.86 4.59 21.09
CA LYS A 12 -1.73 3.69 22.25
C LYS A 12 -2.06 2.23 21.91
N ALA A 13 -3.03 2.00 21.02
CA ALA A 13 -3.45 0.65 20.60
C ALA A 13 -2.46 -0.04 19.64
N HIS A 14 -1.43 0.65 19.13
CA HIS A 14 -0.33 0.02 18.39
C HIS A 14 0.60 -0.78 19.31
N GLU A 15 0.74 -0.37 20.54
CA GLU A 15 1.46 -1.11 21.55
C GLU A 15 0.68 -2.38 21.91
N ASN A 16 1.40 -3.48 22.09
CA ASN A 16 0.81 -4.73 22.61
C ASN A 16 1.25 -4.94 24.07
N PRO A 17 0.76 -4.11 25.01
CA PRO A 17 1.26 -4.08 26.40
C PRO A 17 1.01 -5.39 27.15
N HIS A 18 0.07 -6.21 26.66
CA HIS A 18 -0.25 -7.49 27.27
C HIS A 18 0.41 -8.68 26.59
N GLY A 19 1.30 -8.46 25.58
CA GLY A 19 1.96 -9.53 24.86
C GLY A 19 1.01 -10.55 24.21
N LEU A 20 -0.20 -10.15 23.83
CA LEU A 20 -1.25 -11.07 23.35
C LEU A 20 -0.80 -11.88 22.13
N PRO A 21 -0.94 -13.21 22.14
CA PRO A 21 -0.71 -14.05 20.98
C PRO A 21 -1.55 -13.62 19.77
N ARG A 22 -1.07 -13.90 18.57
CA ARG A 22 -1.71 -13.45 17.33
C ARG A 22 -3.11 -14.04 17.15
N GLU A 23 -3.30 -15.29 17.57
CA GLU A 23 -4.58 -16.00 17.55
C GLU A 23 -5.60 -15.33 18.47
N VAL A 24 -5.18 -14.92 19.67
CA VAL A 24 -6.04 -14.21 20.64
C VAL A 24 -6.43 -12.84 20.09
N ARG A 25 -5.49 -12.13 19.46
CA ARG A 25 -5.78 -10.82 18.84
C ARG A 25 -6.82 -10.94 17.73
N GLN A 26 -6.72 -11.97 16.88
CA GLN A 26 -7.70 -12.24 15.84
C GLN A 26 -9.08 -12.63 16.44
N ALA A 27 -9.10 -13.53 17.41
CA ALA A 27 -10.35 -13.90 18.08
C ALA A 27 -11.06 -12.69 18.73
N ASN A 28 -10.31 -11.73 19.25
CA ASN A 28 -10.88 -10.50 19.81
C ASN A 28 -11.48 -9.59 18.71
N VAL A 29 -10.92 -9.57 17.50
CA VAL A 29 -11.53 -8.87 16.35
C VAL A 29 -12.86 -9.54 15.97
N SER A 30 -12.90 -10.87 15.89
CA SER A 30 -14.14 -11.62 15.61
C SER A 30 -15.22 -11.34 16.67
N ARG A 31 -14.87 -11.38 17.97
CA ARG A 31 -15.77 -11.04 19.07
C ARG A 31 -16.29 -9.61 18.99
N LEU A 32 -15.41 -8.65 18.64
CA LEU A 32 -15.80 -7.25 18.46
C LEU A 32 -16.78 -7.08 17.31
N LEU A 33 -16.54 -7.74 16.17
CA LEU A 33 -17.47 -7.74 15.04
C LEU A 33 -18.83 -8.35 15.41
N GLU A 34 -18.84 -9.41 16.21
CA GLU A 34 -20.09 -10.00 16.73
C GLU A 34 -20.85 -9.03 17.65
N ALA A 35 -20.16 -8.39 18.60
CA ALA A 35 -20.74 -7.42 19.50
C ALA A 35 -21.29 -6.18 18.77
N LEU A 36 -20.72 -5.83 17.60
CA LEU A 36 -21.19 -4.77 16.70
C LEU A 36 -22.35 -5.24 15.78
N GLY A 37 -22.87 -6.47 15.94
CA GLY A 37 -23.92 -7.03 15.11
C GLY A 37 -23.45 -7.46 13.72
N ARG A 38 -22.18 -7.85 13.60
CA ARG A 38 -21.54 -8.36 12.35
C ARG A 38 -21.68 -7.37 11.18
N PRO A 39 -21.13 -6.16 11.28
CA PRO A 39 -21.27 -5.12 10.25
C PRO A 39 -20.69 -5.53 8.89
N GLN A 40 -19.78 -6.50 8.85
CA GLN A 40 -19.20 -7.06 7.64
C GLN A 40 -20.11 -8.07 6.93
N ARG A 41 -21.22 -8.49 7.54
CA ARG A 41 -22.10 -9.50 6.94
C ARG A 41 -22.73 -8.97 5.66
N GLY A 42 -22.55 -9.72 4.58
CA GLY A 42 -23.01 -9.32 3.24
C GLY A 42 -22.02 -8.52 2.43
N LEU A 43 -20.86 -8.12 2.98
CA LEU A 43 -19.78 -7.59 2.16
C LEU A 43 -19.29 -8.67 1.18
N ARG A 44 -19.06 -8.25 -0.06
CA ARG A 44 -18.41 -9.02 -1.12
C ARG A 44 -17.16 -8.27 -1.56
N GLY A 45 -16.25 -8.94 -2.23
CA GLY A 45 -15.09 -8.25 -2.78
C GLY A 45 -13.79 -8.97 -2.58
N MET A 46 -12.69 -8.20 -2.52
CA MET A 46 -11.36 -8.77 -2.53
C MET A 46 -10.51 -8.40 -1.32
N LEU A 47 -9.70 -9.35 -0.86
CA LEU A 47 -8.63 -9.16 0.11
C LEU A 47 -7.28 -9.25 -0.61
N VAL A 48 -6.55 -8.15 -0.64
CA VAL A 48 -5.22 -8.08 -1.27
C VAL A 48 -4.15 -8.36 -0.21
N VAL A 49 -3.44 -9.45 -0.39
CA VAL A 49 -2.28 -9.86 0.41
C VAL A 49 -1.01 -9.78 -0.47
N GLY A 50 0.15 -9.75 0.15
CA GLY A 50 1.42 -9.69 -0.59
C GLY A 50 2.51 -8.97 0.21
N THR A 51 3.72 -8.92 -0.33
CA THR A 51 4.82 -8.12 0.21
C THR A 51 4.80 -6.73 -0.42
N ASN A 52 4.96 -6.65 -1.72
CA ASN A 52 4.97 -5.41 -2.51
C ASN A 52 3.73 -5.33 -3.42
N GLY A 53 3.39 -4.14 -3.89
CA GLY A 53 2.31 -3.91 -4.87
C GLY A 53 0.89 -3.83 -4.32
N LYS A 54 0.62 -4.23 -3.07
CA LYS A 54 -0.73 -4.29 -2.48
C LYS A 54 -1.53 -3.01 -2.65
N GLY A 55 -1.02 -1.87 -2.17
CA GLY A 55 -1.73 -0.59 -2.19
C GLY A 55 -2.05 -0.13 -3.61
N SER A 56 -1.08 -0.24 -4.56
CA SER A 56 -1.30 0.09 -5.97
C SER A 56 -2.34 -0.84 -6.62
N THR A 57 -2.28 -2.14 -6.33
CA THR A 57 -3.30 -3.10 -6.79
C THR A 57 -4.67 -2.75 -6.23
N CYS A 58 -4.78 -2.38 -4.94
CA CYS A 58 -6.04 -1.91 -4.36
C CYS A 58 -6.55 -0.65 -5.06
N ALA A 59 -5.70 0.33 -5.35
CA ALA A 59 -6.08 1.57 -6.01
C ALA A 59 -6.65 1.31 -7.41
N PHE A 60 -5.97 0.51 -8.23
CA PHE A 60 -6.48 0.08 -9.55
C PHE A 60 -7.77 -0.73 -9.43
N ALA A 61 -7.85 -1.65 -8.47
CA ALA A 61 -9.04 -2.47 -8.27
C ALA A 61 -10.26 -1.63 -7.87
N VAL A 62 -10.09 -0.64 -7.00
CA VAL A 62 -11.16 0.31 -6.64
C VAL A 62 -11.64 1.07 -7.88
N SER A 63 -10.71 1.59 -8.71
CA SER A 63 -11.04 2.30 -9.96
C SER A 63 -11.78 1.39 -10.93
N ALA A 64 -11.33 0.13 -11.07
CA ALA A 64 -11.93 -0.84 -11.98
C ALA A 64 -13.34 -1.26 -11.51
N VAL A 65 -13.53 -1.56 -10.22
CA VAL A 65 -14.84 -1.90 -9.64
C VAL A 65 -15.81 -0.71 -9.73
N ALA A 66 -15.36 0.50 -9.43
CA ALA A 66 -16.20 1.69 -9.53
C ALA A 66 -16.63 2.02 -10.98
N ALA A 67 -15.89 1.53 -11.99
CA ALA A 67 -16.29 1.65 -13.40
C ALA A 67 -17.59 0.91 -13.73
N THR A 68 -17.96 -0.11 -12.98
CA THR A 68 -19.23 -0.84 -13.13
C THR A 68 -20.44 -0.03 -12.65
N GLY A 69 -20.23 1.13 -12.03
CA GLY A 69 -21.27 1.94 -11.39
C GLY A 69 -21.60 1.53 -9.97
N ALA A 70 -20.98 0.46 -9.46
CA ALA A 70 -21.16 0.03 -8.08
C ALA A 70 -20.37 0.91 -7.11
N ARG A 71 -20.93 1.17 -5.92
CA ARG A 71 -20.20 1.82 -4.84
C ARG A 71 -19.26 0.83 -4.17
N VAL A 72 -18.00 1.22 -4.00
CA VAL A 72 -16.97 0.37 -3.42
C VAL A 72 -16.28 1.03 -2.23
N GLY A 73 -16.27 0.32 -1.10
CA GLY A 73 -15.45 0.66 0.05
C GLY A 73 -14.03 0.17 -0.13
N SER A 74 -13.05 0.89 0.38
CA SER A 74 -11.69 0.36 0.43
C SER A 74 -11.00 0.63 1.76
N MET A 75 -10.12 -0.32 2.13
CA MET A 75 -9.38 -0.28 3.38
C MET A 75 -7.88 -0.50 3.10
N PRO A 76 -7.17 0.56 2.66
CA PRO A 76 -5.72 0.51 2.44
C PRO A 76 -4.93 0.50 3.76
N SER A 77 -3.68 0.03 3.71
CA SER A 77 -2.78 -0.04 4.88
C SER A 77 -1.31 0.09 4.47
N PRO A 78 -0.52 0.95 5.16
CA PRO A 78 -0.92 1.92 6.16
C PRO A 78 -1.52 3.20 5.56
N HIS A 79 -1.92 4.15 6.41
CA HIS A 79 -2.16 5.54 5.99
C HIS A 79 -0.85 6.30 5.84
N LEU A 80 -0.84 7.38 5.08
CA LEU A 80 0.30 8.28 4.95
C LEU A 80 0.28 9.35 6.03
N GLN A 81 -0.74 10.19 6.07
CA GLN A 81 -0.85 11.37 6.94
C GLN A 81 -1.88 11.19 8.05
N GLU A 82 -3.07 10.69 7.72
CA GLU A 82 -4.21 10.62 8.66
C GLU A 82 -4.85 9.23 8.73
N PRO A 83 -5.27 8.75 9.92
CA PRO A 83 -5.96 7.46 10.08
C PRO A 83 -7.20 7.27 9.19
N ARG A 84 -7.96 8.35 8.89
CA ARG A 84 -9.16 8.29 8.06
C ARG A 84 -8.90 7.85 6.61
N GLU A 85 -7.65 8.01 6.12
CA GLU A 85 -7.23 7.52 4.80
C GLU A 85 -7.39 6.00 4.64
N ARG A 86 -7.45 5.26 5.76
CA ARG A 86 -7.67 3.81 5.76
C ARG A 86 -9.11 3.40 5.50
N ILE A 87 -10.03 4.34 5.34
CA ILE A 87 -11.42 4.07 4.98
C ILE A 87 -11.80 5.01 3.86
N ARG A 88 -12.13 4.45 2.71
CA ARG A 88 -12.49 5.22 1.51
C ARG A 88 -13.76 4.68 0.90
N ILE A 89 -14.52 5.56 0.26
CA ILE A 89 -15.64 5.21 -0.60
C ILE A 89 -15.31 5.72 -2.00
N ASP A 90 -15.38 4.84 -3.00
CA ASP A 90 -15.08 5.14 -4.41
C ASP A 90 -13.70 5.81 -4.61
N GLY A 91 -12.71 5.43 -3.76
CA GLY A 91 -11.35 5.96 -3.78
C GLY A 91 -11.14 7.25 -2.97
N VAL A 92 -12.20 7.87 -2.45
CA VAL A 92 -12.12 9.12 -1.66
C VAL A 92 -12.08 8.80 -0.16
N PRO A 93 -11.09 9.32 0.61
CA PRO A 93 -11.06 9.16 2.06
C PRO A 93 -12.32 9.74 2.72
N VAL A 94 -12.83 9.05 3.73
CA VAL A 94 -13.96 9.54 4.53
C VAL A 94 -13.58 10.84 5.27
N THR A 95 -14.57 11.65 5.59
CA THR A 95 -14.36 12.88 6.39
C THR A 95 -13.95 12.53 7.82
N ARG A 96 -13.34 13.48 8.53
CA ARG A 96 -13.02 13.31 9.96
C ARG A 96 -14.26 13.04 10.79
N ALA A 97 -15.40 13.64 10.45
CA ALA A 97 -16.67 13.43 11.14
C ALA A 97 -17.20 12.00 10.94
N GLU A 98 -17.21 11.49 9.71
CA GLU A 98 -17.64 10.12 9.39
C GLU A 98 -16.75 9.08 10.06
N TYR A 99 -15.42 9.30 10.01
CA TYR A 99 -14.46 8.44 10.69
C TYR A 99 -14.73 8.40 12.20
N THR A 100 -14.86 9.57 12.84
CA THR A 100 -15.10 9.70 14.28
C THR A 100 -16.40 9.01 14.68
N ALA A 101 -17.47 9.17 13.89
CA ALA A 101 -18.77 8.55 14.20
C ALA A 101 -18.69 7.00 14.15
N ALA A 102 -18.01 6.42 13.16
CA ALA A 102 -17.82 4.98 13.08
C ALA A 102 -16.87 4.46 14.18
N PHE A 103 -15.77 5.18 14.41
CA PHE A 103 -14.80 4.86 15.46
C PHE A 103 -15.42 4.89 16.87
N ALA A 104 -16.26 5.88 17.15
CA ALA A 104 -16.92 6.01 18.46
C ALA A 104 -17.80 4.79 18.79
N GLU A 105 -18.55 4.26 17.82
CA GLU A 105 -19.35 3.05 17.99
C GLU A 105 -18.47 1.83 18.33
N VAL A 106 -17.36 1.68 17.58
CA VAL A 106 -16.38 0.61 17.80
C VAL A 106 -15.74 0.73 19.18
N TRP A 107 -15.28 1.93 19.54
CA TRP A 107 -14.60 2.16 20.81
C TRP A 107 -15.51 1.95 22.02
N GLN A 108 -16.75 2.46 21.98
CA GLN A 108 -17.74 2.23 23.03
C GLN A 108 -18.04 0.73 23.21
N THR A 109 -18.02 -0.04 22.11
CA THR A 109 -18.22 -1.49 22.19
C THR A 109 -16.99 -2.19 22.79
N ILE A 110 -15.78 -1.75 22.47
CA ILE A 110 -14.53 -2.24 23.08
C ILE A 110 -14.57 -2.01 24.59
N GLU A 111 -14.89 -0.79 25.04
CA GLU A 111 -14.97 -0.44 26.46
C GLU A 111 -16.04 -1.25 27.19
N ARG A 112 -17.25 -1.35 26.62
CA ARG A 112 -18.38 -2.08 27.21
C ARG A 112 -18.08 -3.56 27.44
N HIS A 113 -17.34 -4.19 26.52
CA HIS A 113 -17.06 -5.63 26.57
C HIS A 113 -15.64 -5.95 27.09
N GLY A 114 -14.84 -4.95 27.44
CA GLY A 114 -13.47 -5.14 27.92
C GLY A 114 -12.57 -5.89 26.94
N LEU A 115 -12.73 -5.68 25.63
CA LEU A 115 -12.01 -6.42 24.59
C LEU A 115 -10.64 -5.80 24.33
N PRO A 116 -9.51 -6.52 24.53
CA PRO A 116 -8.18 -6.02 24.18
C PRO A 116 -7.94 -6.15 22.67
N VAL A 117 -8.32 -5.12 21.91
CA VAL A 117 -8.17 -5.06 20.45
C VAL A 117 -7.10 -4.06 20.07
N LEU A 118 -6.14 -4.50 19.24
CA LEU A 118 -5.06 -3.63 18.75
C LEU A 118 -5.51 -2.78 17.56
N ALA A 119 -4.72 -1.76 17.22
CA ALA A 119 -5.00 -0.77 16.19
C ALA A 119 -5.49 -1.38 14.86
N GLN A 120 -4.89 -2.46 14.37
CA GLN A 120 -5.32 -3.11 13.12
C GLN A 120 -6.74 -3.68 13.20
N GLY A 121 -7.13 -4.24 14.34
CA GLY A 121 -8.50 -4.69 14.59
C GLY A 121 -9.46 -3.51 14.65
N ILE A 122 -9.09 -2.43 15.33
CA ILE A 122 -9.90 -1.21 15.43
C ILE A 122 -10.11 -0.63 14.03
N PHE A 123 -9.07 -0.52 13.18
CA PHE A 123 -9.21 -0.05 11.80
C PHE A 123 -10.18 -0.92 10.99
N THR A 124 -10.03 -2.24 11.07
CA THR A 124 -10.88 -3.17 10.31
C THR A 124 -12.34 -3.07 10.74
N THR A 125 -12.61 -3.04 12.03
CA THR A 125 -13.97 -2.95 12.56
C THR A 125 -14.60 -1.58 12.30
N THR A 126 -13.82 -0.49 12.37
CA THR A 126 -14.28 0.86 12.02
C THR A 126 -14.64 0.94 10.53
N ALA A 127 -13.84 0.33 9.64
CA ALA A 127 -14.16 0.26 8.22
C ALA A 127 -15.47 -0.51 7.99
N ALA A 128 -15.65 -1.69 8.60
CA ALA A 128 -16.85 -2.48 8.46
C ALA A 128 -18.12 -1.73 8.94
N VAL A 129 -18.03 -1.04 10.09
CA VAL A 129 -19.11 -0.20 10.61
C VAL A 129 -19.44 0.94 9.65
N HIS A 130 -18.40 1.61 9.13
CA HIS A 130 -18.60 2.71 8.17
C HIS A 130 -19.23 2.21 6.86
N PHE A 131 -18.75 1.10 6.29
CA PHE A 131 -19.32 0.52 5.08
C PHE A 131 -20.79 0.17 5.25
N ARG A 132 -21.17 -0.45 6.37
CA ARG A 132 -22.58 -0.70 6.71
C ARG A 132 -23.41 0.59 6.77
N ARG A 133 -22.91 1.64 7.45
CA ARG A 133 -23.60 2.94 7.57
C ARG A 133 -23.76 3.63 6.21
N ALA A 134 -22.76 3.50 5.33
CA ALA A 134 -22.78 4.07 3.99
C ALA A 134 -23.56 3.23 2.97
N GLY A 135 -24.10 2.06 3.36
CA GLY A 135 -24.81 1.16 2.45
C GLY A 135 -23.92 0.56 1.36
N VAL A 136 -22.62 0.36 1.66
CA VAL A 136 -21.65 -0.19 0.72
C VAL A 136 -21.56 -1.70 0.89
N GLY A 137 -21.86 -2.46 -0.15
CA GLY A 137 -21.81 -3.92 -0.17
C GLY A 137 -20.56 -4.53 -0.78
N LEU A 138 -19.71 -3.71 -1.41
CA LEU A 138 -18.47 -4.15 -2.05
C LEU A 138 -17.26 -3.56 -1.35
N ALA A 139 -16.21 -4.37 -1.13
CA ALA A 139 -15.00 -3.91 -0.47
C ALA A 139 -13.72 -4.41 -1.14
N VAL A 140 -12.70 -3.54 -1.18
CA VAL A 140 -11.30 -3.85 -1.51
C VAL A 140 -10.47 -3.61 -0.27
N ALA A 141 -9.99 -4.66 0.38
CA ALA A 141 -9.24 -4.56 1.63
C ALA A 141 -7.78 -4.96 1.43
N GLU A 142 -6.87 -4.19 2.00
CA GLU A 142 -5.44 -4.51 2.06
C GLU A 142 -5.11 -5.19 3.40
N ALA A 143 -4.50 -6.37 3.34
CA ALA A 143 -3.95 -7.00 4.54
C ALA A 143 -2.64 -6.32 4.95
N SER A 144 -2.50 -6.00 6.23
CA SER A 144 -1.26 -5.39 6.76
C SER A 144 -0.11 -6.39 6.81
N ILE A 145 -0.11 -7.31 7.75
CA ILE A 145 0.93 -8.34 7.94
C ILE A 145 0.29 -9.73 7.99
N GLY A 146 0.78 -10.63 7.13
CA GLY A 146 0.28 -12.01 7.01
C GLY A 146 -0.93 -12.12 6.08
N GLY A 147 -1.70 -13.19 6.24
CA GLY A 147 -2.87 -13.54 5.43
C GLY A 147 -4.07 -13.83 6.34
N SER A 148 -4.33 -15.11 6.65
CA SER A 148 -5.45 -15.55 7.50
C SER A 148 -5.48 -14.91 8.89
N LYS A 149 -4.32 -14.56 9.42
CA LYS A 149 -4.17 -13.92 10.74
C LYS A 149 -4.17 -12.38 10.68
N ALA A 150 -4.42 -11.78 9.52
CA ALA A 150 -4.64 -10.35 9.40
C ALA A 150 -6.06 -9.99 9.83
N ALA A 151 -6.23 -8.89 10.56
CA ALA A 151 -7.56 -8.43 10.97
C ALA A 151 -8.53 -8.28 9.78
N ALA A 152 -8.02 -7.84 8.61
CA ALA A 152 -8.80 -7.70 7.38
C ALA A 152 -9.38 -9.03 6.85
N ALA A 153 -8.84 -10.19 7.24
CA ALA A 153 -9.40 -11.50 6.87
C ALA A 153 -10.79 -11.73 7.49
N GLU A 154 -11.06 -11.10 8.63
CA GLU A 154 -12.37 -11.18 9.33
C GLU A 154 -13.51 -10.50 8.55
N LEU A 155 -13.20 -9.75 7.50
CA LEU A 155 -14.23 -9.21 6.60
C LEU A 155 -14.88 -10.28 5.72
N GLY A 156 -14.27 -11.47 5.59
CA GLY A 156 -14.84 -12.60 4.85
C GLY A 156 -14.97 -12.40 3.35
N LEU A 157 -14.11 -11.54 2.76
CA LEU A 157 -14.10 -11.28 1.32
C LEU A 157 -13.61 -12.51 0.54
N ASP A 158 -14.29 -12.89 -0.51
CA ASP A 158 -14.17 -14.20 -1.18
C ASP A 158 -13.35 -14.19 -2.48
N VAL A 159 -12.77 -13.05 -2.86
CA VAL A 159 -11.70 -12.97 -3.85
C VAL A 159 -10.39 -12.69 -3.12
N LYS A 160 -9.39 -13.56 -3.27
CA LYS A 160 -8.06 -13.39 -2.65
C LYS A 160 -7.05 -13.04 -3.71
N VAL A 161 -6.29 -11.97 -3.47
CA VAL A 161 -5.31 -11.46 -4.42
C VAL A 161 -3.93 -11.51 -3.77
N LEU A 162 -3.01 -12.30 -4.31
CA LEU A 162 -1.61 -12.31 -3.90
C LEU A 162 -0.78 -11.49 -4.88
N SER A 163 -0.50 -10.23 -4.56
CA SER A 163 0.16 -9.27 -5.48
C SER A 163 1.61 -9.61 -5.79
N GLY A 164 2.34 -10.18 -4.82
CA GLY A 164 3.74 -10.59 -4.97
C GLY A 164 4.37 -10.95 -3.63
N ILE A 165 5.46 -11.72 -3.67
CA ILE A 165 6.21 -12.17 -2.49
C ILE A 165 7.65 -11.67 -2.56
N GLY A 166 8.14 -11.17 -1.42
CA GLY A 166 9.51 -10.79 -1.17
C GLY A 166 9.85 -10.92 0.30
N LEU A 167 11.13 -10.80 0.64
CA LEU A 167 11.59 -10.83 2.04
C LEU A 167 11.15 -9.52 2.72
N ASP A 168 10.24 -9.65 3.66
CA ASP A 168 9.77 -8.57 4.53
C ASP A 168 9.14 -9.16 5.78
N HIS A 169 9.13 -8.42 6.89
CA HIS A 169 8.61 -8.87 8.18
C HIS A 169 9.14 -10.25 8.60
N THR A 170 10.41 -10.53 8.32
CA THR A 170 11.03 -11.86 8.49
C THR A 170 10.99 -12.37 9.93
N ARG A 171 11.03 -11.47 10.92
CA ARG A 171 10.87 -11.81 12.34
C ARG A 171 9.50 -12.41 12.66
N LEU A 172 8.44 -12.01 11.93
CA LEU A 172 7.06 -12.43 12.16
C LEU A 172 6.59 -13.56 11.24
N LEU A 173 7.05 -13.55 9.99
CA LEU A 173 6.59 -14.47 8.94
C LEU A 173 7.60 -15.57 8.60
N GLY A 174 8.84 -15.46 9.14
CA GLY A 174 9.94 -16.36 8.83
C GLY A 174 10.88 -15.79 7.76
N GLY A 175 12.12 -16.32 7.71
CA GLY A 175 13.22 -15.78 6.90
C GLY A 175 13.28 -16.33 5.46
N SER A 176 12.23 -16.95 4.91
CA SER A 176 12.23 -17.47 3.54
C SER A 176 10.98 -17.08 2.76
N LEU A 177 11.11 -16.99 1.43
CA LEU A 177 9.98 -16.71 0.53
C LEU A 177 8.89 -17.77 0.65
N THR A 178 9.26 -19.04 0.87
CA THR A 178 8.35 -20.17 1.13
C THR A 178 7.43 -19.87 2.32
N ARG A 179 8.00 -19.55 3.50
CA ARG A 179 7.21 -19.28 4.71
C ARG A 179 6.33 -18.03 4.57
N ILE A 180 6.86 -16.98 3.93
CA ILE A 180 6.12 -15.76 3.69
C ILE A 180 4.95 -16.01 2.73
N ALA A 181 5.15 -16.79 1.66
CA ALA A 181 4.11 -17.17 0.72
C ALA A 181 3.00 -17.98 1.42
N GLN A 182 3.37 -19.02 2.17
CA GLN A 182 2.43 -19.82 2.95
C GLN A 182 1.60 -18.97 3.91
N ALA A 183 2.26 -18.10 4.70
CA ALA A 183 1.57 -17.25 5.67
C ALA A 183 0.58 -16.27 5.02
N LYS A 184 0.88 -15.78 3.80
CA LYS A 184 0.01 -14.82 3.09
C LYS A 184 -1.15 -15.50 2.39
N ILE A 185 -0.88 -16.59 1.64
CA ILE A 185 -1.92 -17.30 0.90
C ILE A 185 -2.87 -18.11 1.81
N ALA A 186 -2.48 -18.38 3.06
CA ALA A 186 -3.35 -18.98 4.06
C ALA A 186 -4.66 -18.19 4.33
N ALA A 187 -4.77 -16.96 3.79
CA ALA A 187 -6.04 -16.23 3.76
C ALA A 187 -7.10 -16.87 2.86
N ALA A 188 -6.69 -17.69 1.89
CA ALA A 188 -7.61 -18.38 1.00
C ALA A 188 -8.40 -19.47 1.76
N GLN A 189 -9.70 -19.50 1.52
CA GLN A 189 -10.64 -20.44 2.10
C GLN A 189 -11.31 -21.28 0.99
N ASP A 190 -12.01 -22.32 1.36
CA ASP A 190 -12.77 -23.13 0.41
C ASP A 190 -13.72 -22.26 -0.43
N ARG A 191 -13.83 -22.56 -1.71
CA ARG A 191 -14.68 -21.87 -2.70
C ARG A 191 -14.30 -20.41 -2.98
N ASP A 192 -13.15 -19.93 -2.50
CA ASP A 192 -12.66 -18.61 -2.89
C ASP A 192 -12.23 -18.58 -4.36
N HIS A 193 -12.18 -17.38 -4.92
CA HIS A 193 -11.46 -17.10 -6.16
C HIS A 193 -10.11 -16.50 -5.84
N VAL A 194 -9.04 -17.09 -6.33
CA VAL A 194 -7.66 -16.70 -6.00
C VAL A 194 -6.97 -16.16 -7.25
N VAL A 195 -6.43 -14.95 -7.16
CA VAL A 195 -5.62 -14.31 -8.19
C VAL A 195 -4.18 -14.23 -7.69
N LEU A 196 -3.27 -14.90 -8.38
CA LEU A 196 -1.84 -14.91 -8.08
C LEU A 196 -1.09 -14.02 -9.05
N GLY A 197 -0.45 -12.97 -8.53
CA GLY A 197 0.56 -12.21 -9.24
C GLY A 197 1.81 -13.04 -9.53
N ARG A 198 2.79 -12.44 -10.21
CA ARG A 198 4.05 -13.13 -10.53
C ARG A 198 4.83 -13.42 -9.25
N LEU A 199 5.18 -14.69 -9.05
CA LEU A 199 5.90 -15.18 -7.89
C LEU A 199 7.22 -15.82 -8.31
N ALA A 200 8.23 -15.75 -7.44
CA ALA A 200 9.43 -16.57 -7.59
C ALA A 200 9.06 -18.08 -7.49
N PRO A 201 9.78 -18.98 -8.17
CA PRO A 201 9.40 -20.41 -8.25
C PRO A 201 9.14 -21.07 -6.89
N GLU A 202 10.00 -20.80 -5.90
CA GLU A 202 9.84 -21.34 -4.54
C GLU A 202 8.60 -20.80 -3.81
N ALA A 203 8.26 -19.52 -4.01
CA ALA A 203 7.07 -18.91 -3.45
C ALA A 203 5.80 -19.43 -4.15
N SER A 204 5.85 -19.64 -5.47
CA SER A 204 4.78 -20.23 -6.25
C SER A 204 4.48 -21.65 -5.79
N THR A 205 5.50 -22.50 -5.68
CA THR A 205 5.37 -23.88 -5.18
C THR A 205 4.74 -23.91 -3.79
N ALA A 206 5.19 -23.02 -2.90
CA ALA A 206 4.67 -22.95 -1.53
C ALA A 206 3.20 -22.46 -1.49
N ALA A 207 2.83 -21.50 -2.33
CA ALA A 207 1.45 -21.05 -2.45
C ALA A 207 0.53 -22.15 -2.96
N GLU A 208 0.94 -22.86 -4.04
CA GLU A 208 0.19 -23.98 -4.60
C GLU A 208 -0.02 -25.13 -3.60
N GLN A 209 0.97 -25.42 -2.75
CA GLN A 209 0.82 -26.43 -1.70
C GLN A 209 -0.32 -26.08 -0.74
N VAL A 210 -0.41 -24.82 -0.29
CA VAL A 210 -1.48 -24.36 0.60
C VAL A 210 -2.84 -24.38 -0.11
N LEU A 211 -2.89 -23.99 -1.38
CA LEU A 211 -4.13 -23.96 -2.16
C LEU A 211 -4.69 -25.36 -2.44
N LYS A 212 -3.82 -26.37 -2.62
CA LYS A 212 -4.23 -27.77 -2.81
C LYS A 212 -5.00 -28.35 -1.61
N GLU A 213 -4.83 -27.79 -0.42
CA GLU A 213 -5.57 -28.18 0.79
C GLU A 213 -6.99 -27.61 0.84
N ARG A 214 -7.37 -26.76 -0.12
CA ARG A 214 -8.67 -26.11 -0.20
C ARG A 214 -9.52 -26.74 -1.29
N THR A 215 -10.83 -26.72 -1.09
CA THR A 215 -11.79 -27.31 -2.02
C THR A 215 -12.56 -26.24 -2.79
N GLY A 216 -12.82 -26.50 -4.07
CA GLY A 216 -13.68 -25.64 -4.89
C GLY A 216 -13.09 -24.27 -5.22
N LEU A 217 -11.76 -24.11 -5.17
CA LEU A 217 -11.09 -22.88 -5.57
C LEU A 217 -11.16 -22.67 -7.09
N ALA A 218 -11.35 -21.45 -7.54
CA ALA A 218 -10.91 -20.98 -8.84
C ALA A 218 -9.57 -20.24 -8.67
N VAL A 219 -8.55 -20.58 -9.44
CA VAL A 219 -7.21 -19.99 -9.29
C VAL A 219 -6.72 -19.49 -10.65
N TRP A 220 -6.49 -18.18 -10.74
CA TRP A 220 -5.89 -17.54 -11.92
C TRP A 220 -4.48 -17.05 -11.59
N ARG A 221 -3.52 -17.36 -12.45
CA ARG A 221 -2.09 -17.09 -12.25
C ARG A 221 -1.57 -16.17 -13.33
N MET A 222 -0.74 -15.24 -12.93
CA MET A 222 0.03 -14.45 -13.88
C MET A 222 0.96 -15.35 -14.71
N ASP A 223 1.05 -15.04 -15.98
CA ASP A 223 1.81 -15.76 -17.01
C ASP A 223 1.26 -17.17 -17.35
N GLN A 224 0.09 -17.55 -16.83
CA GLN A 224 -0.64 -18.78 -17.18
C GLN A 224 -2.05 -18.44 -17.66
N GLU A 225 -2.97 -18.12 -16.74
CA GLU A 225 -4.32 -17.70 -17.06
C GLU A 225 -4.43 -16.17 -17.28
N ILE A 226 -3.50 -15.39 -16.72
CA ILE A 226 -3.48 -13.93 -16.83
C ILE A 226 -2.26 -13.50 -17.62
N HIS A 227 -2.46 -12.72 -18.67
CA HIS A 227 -1.39 -12.14 -19.48
C HIS A 227 -1.56 -10.63 -19.61
N TYR A 228 -0.46 -9.91 -19.73
CA TYR A 228 -0.51 -8.50 -20.10
C TYR A 228 0.65 -8.11 -21.01
N THR A 229 0.40 -7.08 -21.80
CA THR A 229 1.41 -6.36 -22.57
C THR A 229 1.29 -4.87 -22.31
N ALA A 230 2.42 -4.18 -22.29
CA ALA A 230 2.45 -2.74 -22.05
C ALA A 230 3.16 -2.02 -23.21
N ARG A 231 2.63 -0.88 -23.61
CA ARG A 231 3.21 -0.03 -24.68
C ARG A 231 3.09 1.44 -24.28
N ALA A 232 4.01 2.26 -24.80
CA ALA A 232 3.90 3.70 -24.65
C ALA A 232 2.63 4.21 -25.32
N ALA A 233 1.86 5.05 -24.63
CA ALA A 233 0.82 5.82 -25.29
C ALA A 233 1.49 6.85 -26.22
N GLY A 234 0.99 6.99 -27.45
CA GLY A 234 1.45 8.05 -28.36
C GLY A 234 1.35 9.42 -27.66
N ARG A 235 2.17 10.38 -28.10
CA ARG A 235 2.08 11.77 -27.64
C ARG A 235 0.83 12.42 -28.22
N ASP A 236 -0.31 12.23 -27.56
CA ASP A 236 -1.49 13.06 -27.80
C ASP A 236 -1.40 14.30 -26.91
N GLY A 237 -1.02 15.38 -27.53
CA GLY A 237 -1.11 16.84 -27.19
C GLY A 237 -1.05 17.14 -25.74
N ASN A 238 -1.23 17.23 -24.71
CA ASN A 238 -1.14 17.82 -23.36
C ASN A 238 -0.95 16.83 -22.21
N ARG A 239 -0.90 15.53 -22.46
CA ARG A 239 -0.59 14.52 -21.46
C ARG A 239 0.79 13.96 -21.72
N GLY A 240 1.66 13.97 -20.71
CA GLY A 240 2.97 13.34 -20.79
C GLY A 240 2.89 11.88 -21.24
N PRO A 241 4.04 11.23 -21.59
CA PRO A 241 4.04 9.86 -22.09
C PRO A 241 3.43 8.93 -21.05
N GLY A 242 2.17 8.53 -21.27
CA GLY A 242 1.48 7.53 -20.50
C GLY A 242 1.83 6.13 -20.99
N THR A 243 1.46 5.12 -20.23
CA THR A 243 1.52 3.72 -20.66
C THR A 243 0.11 3.18 -20.82
N LEU A 244 -0.10 2.43 -21.91
CA LEU A 244 -1.32 1.63 -22.12
C LEU A 244 -0.99 0.15 -21.90
N VAL A 245 -1.88 -0.55 -21.25
CA VAL A 245 -1.73 -1.96 -20.91
C VAL A 245 -2.92 -2.74 -21.46
N ASP A 246 -2.64 -3.80 -22.21
CA ASP A 246 -3.65 -4.79 -22.58
C ASP A 246 -3.58 -5.95 -21.57
N VAL A 247 -4.74 -6.37 -21.07
CA VAL A 247 -4.82 -7.47 -20.07
C VAL A 247 -5.78 -8.53 -20.61
N THR A 248 -5.32 -9.79 -20.60
CA THR A 248 -6.14 -10.96 -20.93
C THR A 248 -6.32 -11.79 -19.65
N THR A 249 -7.56 -12.13 -19.36
CA THR A 249 -7.94 -13.04 -18.28
C THR A 249 -8.76 -14.21 -18.87
N PRO A 250 -9.08 -15.27 -18.12
CA PRO A 250 -9.99 -16.32 -18.59
C PRO A 250 -11.37 -15.80 -18.98
N ARG A 251 -11.78 -14.63 -18.43
CA ARG A 251 -13.10 -14.04 -18.66
C ARG A 251 -13.13 -13.09 -19.87
N ALA A 252 -12.11 -12.24 -20.01
CA ALA A 252 -12.17 -11.14 -20.97
C ALA A 252 -10.79 -10.69 -21.46
N VAL A 253 -10.80 -9.93 -22.56
CA VAL A 253 -9.63 -9.19 -23.07
C VAL A 253 -9.92 -7.70 -22.96
N HIS A 254 -9.17 -7.04 -22.12
CA HIS A 254 -9.22 -5.60 -21.91
C HIS A 254 -8.07 -4.92 -22.65
N ARG A 255 -8.39 -3.99 -23.56
CA ARG A 255 -7.39 -3.30 -24.39
C ARG A 255 -7.26 -1.83 -24.00
N ASP A 256 -6.05 -1.29 -24.23
CA ASP A 256 -5.76 0.14 -24.10
C ASP A 256 -6.07 0.70 -22.71
N LEU A 257 -5.82 -0.08 -21.66
CA LEU A 257 -6.04 0.36 -20.30
C LEU A 257 -4.96 1.37 -19.87
N PRO A 258 -5.31 2.60 -19.49
CA PRO A 258 -4.32 3.58 -19.02
C PRO A 258 -3.71 3.15 -17.69
N CYS A 259 -2.37 3.22 -17.59
CA CYS A 259 -1.62 3.04 -16.35
C CYS A 259 -0.96 4.36 -15.95
N PRO A 260 -1.61 5.19 -15.12
CA PRO A 260 -1.09 6.52 -14.76
C PRO A 260 -0.03 6.48 -13.66
N LEU A 261 0.11 5.37 -12.93
CA LEU A 261 1.13 5.23 -11.90
C LEU A 261 2.50 4.92 -12.53
N SER A 262 3.55 5.58 -12.05
CA SER A 262 4.91 5.47 -12.59
C SER A 262 5.56 4.13 -12.28
N GLY A 263 6.32 3.61 -13.25
CA GLY A 263 7.15 2.42 -13.13
C GLY A 263 6.54 1.15 -13.74
N ALA A 264 7.38 0.35 -14.40
CA ALA A 264 6.96 -0.86 -15.10
C ALA A 264 6.26 -1.89 -14.20
N HIS A 265 6.57 -1.91 -12.91
CA HIS A 265 5.90 -2.77 -11.92
C HIS A 265 4.41 -2.44 -11.74
N GLN A 266 3.98 -1.22 -12.10
CA GLN A 266 2.58 -0.83 -12.01
C GLN A 266 1.73 -1.48 -13.11
N HIS A 267 2.32 -1.86 -14.25
CA HIS A 267 1.63 -2.62 -15.29
C HIS A 267 1.18 -3.99 -14.76
N HIS A 268 2.06 -4.65 -14.00
CA HIS A 268 1.73 -5.89 -13.29
C HIS A 268 0.64 -5.68 -12.23
N ASN A 269 0.75 -4.65 -11.40
CA ASN A 269 -0.25 -4.34 -10.38
C ASN A 269 -1.63 -4.05 -11.01
N LEU A 270 -1.67 -3.34 -12.14
CA LEU A 270 -2.88 -3.11 -12.92
C LEU A 270 -3.47 -4.43 -13.46
N ALA A 271 -2.64 -5.29 -14.07
CA ALA A 271 -3.10 -6.57 -14.60
C ALA A 271 -3.70 -7.47 -13.51
N VAL A 272 -3.07 -7.54 -12.34
CA VAL A 272 -3.58 -8.27 -11.17
C VAL A 272 -4.92 -7.67 -10.69
N ALA A 273 -5.04 -6.34 -10.68
CA ALA A 273 -6.28 -5.67 -10.27
C ALA A 273 -7.44 -5.92 -11.24
N ILE A 274 -7.18 -5.92 -12.56
CA ILE A 274 -8.17 -6.24 -13.60
C ILE A 274 -8.60 -7.70 -13.49
N ALA A 275 -7.67 -8.64 -13.30
CA ALA A 275 -8.01 -10.04 -13.09
C ALA A 275 -8.87 -10.24 -11.83
N ALA A 276 -8.59 -9.50 -10.75
CA ALA A 276 -9.39 -9.56 -9.53
C ALA A 276 -10.80 -8.95 -9.72
N MET A 277 -10.93 -7.89 -10.53
CA MET A 277 -12.23 -7.34 -10.92
C MET A 277 -13.03 -8.39 -11.74
N ASP A 278 -12.40 -9.02 -12.73
CA ASP A 278 -13.04 -10.07 -13.53
C ASP A 278 -13.44 -11.27 -12.66
N ALA A 279 -12.63 -11.65 -11.68
CA ALA A 279 -12.98 -12.68 -10.70
C ALA A 279 -14.23 -12.29 -9.88
N MET A 280 -14.39 -11.02 -9.50
CA MET A 280 -15.61 -10.53 -8.85
C MET A 280 -16.83 -10.60 -9.80
N ALA A 281 -16.64 -10.27 -11.08
CA ALA A 281 -17.71 -10.37 -12.08
C ALA A 281 -18.10 -11.83 -12.34
N GLU A 282 -17.14 -12.77 -12.41
CA GLU A 282 -17.42 -14.21 -12.55
C GLU A 282 -18.23 -14.76 -11.37
N ARG A 283 -17.99 -14.22 -10.16
CA ARG A 283 -18.76 -14.57 -8.96
C ARG A 283 -20.13 -13.86 -8.88
N GLY A 284 -20.47 -13.02 -9.86
CA GLY A 284 -21.73 -12.26 -9.88
C GLY A 284 -21.80 -11.13 -8.84
N HIS A 285 -20.66 -10.67 -8.30
CA HIS A 285 -20.64 -9.58 -7.34
C HIS A 285 -20.81 -8.21 -7.99
N ILE A 286 -20.37 -8.08 -9.22
CA ILE A 286 -20.44 -6.86 -10.02
C ILE A 286 -20.89 -7.20 -11.47
N PRO A 287 -21.55 -6.29 -12.17
CA PRO A 287 -21.77 -6.43 -13.59
C PRO A 287 -20.48 -6.24 -14.40
N GLU A 288 -20.51 -6.54 -15.68
CA GLU A 288 -19.44 -6.23 -16.62
C GLU A 288 -19.18 -4.73 -16.64
N PRO A 289 -17.92 -4.28 -16.55
CA PRO A 289 -17.61 -2.85 -16.68
C PRO A 289 -17.78 -2.42 -18.15
N ASP A 290 -18.32 -1.23 -18.34
CA ASP A 290 -18.24 -0.54 -19.63
C ASP A 290 -16.78 -0.17 -19.94
N GLY A 291 -16.28 -0.53 -21.12
CA GLY A 291 -14.87 -0.37 -21.47
C GLY A 291 -14.39 1.09 -21.49
N GLU A 292 -15.24 2.04 -21.86
CA GLU A 292 -14.91 3.47 -21.86
C GLU A 292 -14.84 4.00 -20.41
N ARG A 293 -15.81 3.65 -19.59
CA ARG A 293 -15.84 4.01 -18.17
C ARG A 293 -14.65 3.39 -17.43
N LEU A 294 -14.28 2.13 -17.77
CA LEU A 294 -13.11 1.47 -17.20
C LEU A 294 -11.83 2.26 -17.50
N ARG A 295 -11.61 2.62 -18.77
CA ARG A 295 -10.45 3.44 -19.17
C ARG A 295 -10.45 4.80 -18.49
N ALA A 296 -11.58 5.48 -18.42
CA ALA A 296 -11.71 6.78 -17.78
C ALA A 296 -11.39 6.72 -16.28
N ARG A 297 -11.91 5.72 -15.57
CA ARG A 297 -11.65 5.52 -14.15
C ARG A 297 -10.18 5.14 -13.87
N LEU A 298 -9.60 4.27 -14.67
CA LEU A 298 -8.18 3.90 -14.55
C LEU A 298 -7.26 5.08 -14.83
N ALA A 299 -7.55 5.91 -15.84
CA ALA A 299 -6.78 7.13 -16.14
C ALA A 299 -6.76 8.14 -14.98
N ALA A 300 -7.79 8.12 -14.14
CA ALA A 300 -7.90 8.97 -12.95
C ALA A 300 -7.32 8.34 -11.67
N THR A 301 -6.77 7.11 -11.77
CA THR A 301 -6.19 6.44 -10.59
C THR A 301 -4.98 7.19 -10.09
N SER A 302 -4.98 7.55 -8.82
CA SER A 302 -3.87 8.18 -8.11
C SER A 302 -3.55 7.38 -6.85
N TRP A 303 -2.27 7.25 -6.54
CA TRP A 303 -1.84 6.59 -5.32
C TRP A 303 -0.61 7.29 -4.74
N PRO A 304 -0.81 8.30 -3.88
CA PRO A 304 0.26 9.09 -3.30
C PRO A 304 1.33 8.25 -2.61
N GLY A 305 2.57 8.74 -2.65
CA GLY A 305 3.73 8.06 -2.07
C GLY A 305 4.23 6.84 -2.86
N ARG A 306 3.83 6.71 -4.13
CA ARG A 306 4.36 5.72 -5.07
C ARG A 306 4.92 6.44 -6.29
N LEU A 307 6.22 6.76 -6.24
CA LEU A 307 6.92 7.58 -7.23
C LEU A 307 6.14 8.88 -7.52
N GLU A 308 5.60 9.48 -6.46
CA GLU A 308 4.83 10.71 -6.52
C GLU A 308 5.78 11.89 -6.71
N LEU A 309 5.75 12.50 -7.88
CA LEU A 309 6.53 13.69 -8.17
C LEU A 309 5.75 14.95 -7.77
N VAL A 310 6.34 15.78 -6.92
CA VAL A 310 5.91 17.14 -6.63
C VAL A 310 6.81 18.09 -7.44
N PRO A 311 6.35 18.57 -8.61
CA PRO A 311 7.23 19.25 -9.59
C PRO A 311 7.64 20.65 -9.16
N HIS A 312 6.86 21.32 -8.31
CA HIS A 312 7.07 22.69 -7.84
C HIS A 312 6.97 22.74 -6.32
N ALA A 313 7.76 21.89 -5.64
CA ALA A 313 7.81 21.86 -4.19
C ALA A 313 8.43 23.14 -3.64
N ARG A 314 7.91 23.62 -2.52
CA ARG A 314 8.42 24.78 -1.79
C ARG A 314 8.72 24.41 -0.35
N LEU A 315 9.91 24.81 0.11
CA LEU A 315 10.39 24.64 1.48
C LEU A 315 11.12 25.94 1.86
N ASP A 316 10.47 26.79 2.65
CA ASP A 316 10.91 28.14 2.93
C ASP A 316 11.22 28.88 1.61
N ASP A 317 12.45 29.37 1.41
CA ASP A 317 12.89 30.07 0.17
C ASP A 317 13.34 29.10 -0.96
N TRP A 318 13.42 27.81 -0.68
CA TRP A 318 13.82 26.83 -1.68
C TRP A 318 12.64 26.43 -2.57
N THR A 319 12.90 26.34 -3.86
CA THR A 319 11.98 25.77 -4.86
C THR A 319 12.69 24.70 -5.66
N GLY A 320 12.01 23.58 -5.90
CA GLY A 320 12.58 22.47 -6.64
C GLY A 320 11.58 21.33 -6.82
N ARG A 321 12.11 20.12 -7.01
CA ARG A 321 11.30 18.91 -7.20
C ARG A 321 11.48 17.97 -6.03
N VAL A 322 10.40 17.33 -5.59
CA VAL A 322 10.44 16.28 -4.57
C VAL A 322 9.79 15.02 -5.13
N LEU A 323 10.51 13.91 -5.12
CA LEU A 323 9.99 12.59 -5.48
C LEU A 323 9.76 11.79 -4.19
N LEU A 324 8.53 11.35 -3.99
CA LEU A 324 8.09 10.64 -2.79
C LEU A 324 7.88 9.15 -3.11
N GLU A 325 8.67 8.26 -2.47
CA GLU A 325 8.58 6.82 -2.67
C GLU A 325 8.66 6.04 -1.36
N GLY A 326 7.66 5.24 -1.10
CA GLY A 326 7.48 4.51 0.15
C GLY A 326 7.95 3.05 0.13
N ALA A 327 8.90 2.64 -0.71
CA ALA A 327 9.48 1.29 -0.64
C ALA A 327 10.17 1.05 0.71
N THR A 328 9.95 -0.14 1.30
CA THR A 328 10.36 -0.47 2.67
C THR A 328 11.24 -1.72 2.79
N ASN A 329 11.66 -2.28 1.67
CA ASN A 329 12.51 -3.47 1.61
C ASN A 329 13.40 -3.45 0.36
N PRO A 330 14.48 -4.27 0.32
CA PRO A 330 15.44 -4.28 -0.81
C PRO A 330 14.82 -4.58 -2.17
N GLN A 331 13.85 -5.52 -2.24
CA GLN A 331 13.17 -5.84 -3.49
C GLN A 331 12.35 -4.65 -4.02
N GLY A 332 11.60 -3.98 -3.14
CA GLY A 332 10.88 -2.77 -3.48
C GLY A 332 11.82 -1.66 -3.96
N ALA A 333 12.93 -1.46 -3.25
CA ALA A 333 13.97 -0.50 -3.60
C ALA A 333 14.54 -0.76 -5.00
N ALA A 334 14.94 -1.99 -5.30
CA ALA A 334 15.44 -2.38 -6.61
C ALA A 334 14.40 -2.18 -7.73
N THR A 335 13.12 -2.43 -7.41
CA THR A 335 12.02 -2.25 -8.36
C THR A 335 11.79 -0.79 -8.76
N VAL A 336 11.92 0.16 -7.82
CA VAL A 336 11.64 1.58 -8.08
C VAL A 336 12.87 2.38 -8.49
N ALA A 337 14.09 1.87 -8.25
CA ALA A 337 15.33 2.56 -8.55
C ALA A 337 15.46 3.02 -10.01
N PRO A 338 15.07 2.25 -11.06
CA PRO A 338 15.13 2.71 -12.44
C PRO A 338 14.33 4.01 -12.67
N GLU A 339 13.17 4.14 -12.07
CA GLU A 339 12.33 5.34 -12.18
C GLU A 339 12.92 6.52 -11.39
N ILE A 340 13.48 6.27 -10.21
CA ILE A 340 14.18 7.30 -9.44
C ILE A 340 15.36 7.83 -10.28
N LEU A 341 16.14 6.95 -10.91
CA LEU A 341 17.24 7.31 -11.79
C LEU A 341 16.77 8.04 -13.06
N HIS A 342 15.60 7.67 -13.59
CA HIS A 342 14.97 8.39 -14.71
C HIS A 342 14.64 9.84 -14.32
N HIS A 343 13.96 10.06 -13.20
CA HIS A 343 13.66 11.39 -12.68
C HIS A 343 14.92 12.21 -12.35
N ALA A 344 16.01 11.54 -11.94
CA ALA A 344 17.29 12.19 -11.66
C ALA A 344 17.97 12.76 -12.91
N ARG A 345 17.73 12.16 -14.08
CA ARG A 345 18.30 12.56 -15.37
C ARG A 345 17.42 13.55 -16.15
N ALA A 346 16.13 13.62 -15.78
CA ALA A 346 15.19 14.50 -16.45
C ALA A 346 15.49 15.98 -16.09
N ASP A 347 15.28 16.87 -17.06
CA ASP A 347 15.24 18.33 -16.89
C ASP A 347 16.56 19.08 -16.66
N GLY A 348 17.71 18.51 -17.02
CA GLY A 348 18.96 19.28 -17.19
C GLY A 348 19.57 19.87 -15.91
N HIS A 349 19.09 19.51 -14.71
CA HIS A 349 19.74 19.94 -13.47
C HIS A 349 21.12 19.28 -13.34
N SER A 350 22.15 20.08 -13.08
CA SER A 350 23.57 19.64 -13.10
C SER A 350 24.02 18.95 -11.81
N GLY A 351 23.22 19.03 -10.71
CA GLY A 351 23.55 18.45 -9.41
C GLY A 351 22.97 17.04 -9.21
N PRO A 352 23.60 16.21 -8.34
CA PRO A 352 23.02 14.93 -7.95
C PRO A 352 21.76 15.14 -7.11
N PRO A 353 20.75 14.25 -7.24
CA PRO A 353 19.63 14.23 -6.30
C PRO A 353 20.10 14.04 -4.85
N VAL A 354 19.36 14.63 -3.91
CA VAL A 354 19.59 14.44 -2.48
C VAL A 354 18.59 13.44 -1.93
N LEU A 355 19.08 12.38 -1.28
CA LEU A 355 18.24 11.38 -0.63
C LEU A 355 17.86 11.83 0.78
N VAL A 356 16.58 11.78 1.14
CA VAL A 356 16.08 11.83 2.52
C VAL A 356 15.58 10.43 2.86
N PHE A 357 16.17 9.81 3.88
CA PHE A 357 15.93 8.41 4.20
C PHE A 357 15.60 8.17 5.67
N ALA A 358 14.58 7.36 5.89
CA ALA A 358 14.29 6.76 7.19
C ALA A 358 13.78 5.32 7.00
N ALA A 359 13.99 4.49 8.00
CA ALA A 359 13.52 3.11 8.00
C ALA A 359 13.12 2.66 9.41
N MET A 360 12.30 1.61 9.49
CA MET A 360 12.05 0.89 10.73
C MET A 360 13.31 0.12 11.16
N ASP A 361 13.43 -0.15 12.45
CA ASP A 361 14.64 -0.75 13.03
C ASP A 361 14.93 -2.18 12.52
N ASP A 362 13.92 -2.89 12.06
CA ASP A 362 14.03 -4.26 11.50
C ASP A 362 14.43 -4.32 10.03
N LYS A 363 14.65 -3.17 9.35
CA LYS A 363 14.87 -3.13 7.91
C LYS A 363 16.34 -3.26 7.51
N ASP A 364 16.55 -3.86 6.34
CA ASP A 364 17.86 -3.96 5.69
C ASP A 364 18.19 -2.65 4.98
N VAL A 365 18.84 -1.73 5.72
CA VAL A 365 19.22 -0.39 5.24
C VAL A 365 20.19 -0.47 4.07
N VAL A 366 21.16 -1.40 4.13
CA VAL A 366 22.18 -1.57 3.08
C VAL A 366 21.53 -2.03 1.78
N GLY A 367 20.72 -3.08 1.85
CA GLY A 367 20.01 -3.61 0.69
C GLY A 367 19.02 -2.62 0.09
N MET A 368 18.39 -1.77 0.91
CA MET A 368 17.48 -0.73 0.42
C MET A 368 18.20 0.41 -0.30
N LEU A 369 19.39 0.81 0.13
CA LEU A 369 20.17 1.89 -0.49
C LEU A 369 21.06 1.42 -1.65
N ALA A 370 21.38 0.12 -1.72
CA ALA A 370 22.28 -0.45 -2.72
C ALA A 370 21.90 -0.17 -4.19
N PRO A 371 20.62 -0.11 -4.59
CA PRO A 371 20.25 0.19 -5.98
C PRO A 371 20.45 1.66 -6.38
N LEU A 372 20.74 2.57 -5.43
CA LEU A 372 20.90 3.99 -5.67
C LEU A 372 22.37 4.42 -5.61
N PRO A 373 22.79 5.41 -6.40
CA PRO A 373 24.21 5.82 -6.46
C PRO A 373 24.77 6.27 -5.11
N SER A 374 25.91 5.73 -4.72
CA SER A 374 26.58 6.06 -3.45
C SER A 374 27.14 7.48 -3.38
N HIS A 375 27.30 8.15 -4.53
CA HIS A 375 27.73 9.54 -4.63
C HIS A 375 26.60 10.57 -4.45
N TRP A 376 25.35 10.15 -4.28
CA TRP A 376 24.26 11.08 -3.96
C TRP A 376 24.32 11.48 -2.48
N PRO A 377 24.21 12.77 -2.14
CA PRO A 377 24.08 13.21 -0.76
C PRO A 377 22.91 12.53 -0.05
N LEU A 378 23.07 12.25 1.23
CA LEU A 378 22.09 11.51 2.04
C LEU A 378 21.79 12.27 3.32
N VAL A 379 20.53 12.49 3.62
CA VAL A 379 20.06 12.99 4.91
C VAL A 379 19.27 11.88 5.59
N LEU A 380 19.81 11.38 6.69
CA LEU A 380 19.15 10.37 7.53
C LEU A 380 18.28 11.05 8.57
N THR A 381 17.07 10.52 8.75
CA THR A 381 16.16 11.04 9.76
C THR A 381 15.40 9.91 10.46
N ARG A 382 14.62 10.26 11.45
CA ARG A 382 13.70 9.38 12.17
C ARG A 382 12.27 9.81 11.86
N THR A 383 11.35 8.84 11.72
CA THR A 383 9.92 9.12 11.69
C THR A 383 9.33 9.10 13.11
N GLY A 384 8.14 9.67 13.27
CA GLY A 384 7.39 9.64 14.54
C GLY A 384 6.90 8.24 14.98
N SER A 385 7.27 7.16 14.29
CA SER A 385 6.96 5.79 14.71
C SER A 385 7.92 5.36 15.85
N HIS A 386 7.38 4.70 16.87
CA HIS A 386 8.19 4.11 17.94
C HIS A 386 9.12 2.98 17.45
N GLU A 387 8.78 2.32 16.34
CA GLU A 387 9.60 1.28 15.69
C GLU A 387 10.67 1.86 14.73
N ALA A 388 10.73 3.18 14.55
CA ALA A 388 11.68 3.81 13.65
C ALA A 388 13.10 3.75 14.21
N ALA A 389 14.07 3.36 13.38
CA ALA A 389 15.47 3.50 13.71
C ALA A 389 15.85 4.99 13.84
N GLY A 390 16.67 5.31 14.86
CA GLY A 390 17.24 6.65 15.01
C GLY A 390 18.24 6.97 13.88
N ALA A 391 18.41 8.24 13.54
CA ALA A 391 19.34 8.66 12.48
C ALA A 391 20.78 8.19 12.71
N ALA A 392 21.27 8.22 13.97
CA ALA A 392 22.59 7.68 14.33
C ALA A 392 22.68 6.16 14.11
N THR A 393 21.63 5.41 14.43
CA THR A 393 21.55 3.97 14.19
C THR A 393 21.56 3.67 12.69
N LEU A 394 20.80 4.43 11.89
CA LEU A 394 20.82 4.29 10.45
C LEU A 394 22.21 4.57 9.88
N HIS A 395 22.87 5.62 10.38
CA HIS A 395 24.24 5.97 9.97
C HIS A 395 25.22 4.83 10.23
N SER A 396 25.17 4.20 11.42
CA SER A 396 26.06 3.09 11.77
C SER A 396 25.84 1.83 10.93
N ARG A 397 24.68 1.69 10.27
CA ARG A 397 24.34 0.56 9.39
C ARG A 397 24.68 0.81 7.93
N LEU A 398 25.17 1.99 7.55
CA LEU A 398 25.53 2.26 6.15
C LEU A 398 26.68 1.37 5.72
N ALA A 399 26.67 0.99 4.42
CA ALA A 399 27.82 0.33 3.82
C ALA A 399 29.07 1.24 3.88
N PRO A 400 30.26 0.69 4.17
CA PRO A 400 31.51 1.47 4.12
C PRO A 400 31.75 1.96 2.68
N GLY A 401 32.42 3.12 2.55
CA GLY A 401 32.84 3.65 1.26
C GLY A 401 31.84 4.56 0.56
N ARG A 402 30.81 5.05 1.25
CA ARG A 402 29.96 6.12 0.70
C ARG A 402 30.76 7.38 0.46
N GLN A 403 30.73 7.92 -0.77
CA GLN A 403 31.59 9.02 -1.20
C GLN A 403 30.97 10.42 -0.97
N ALA A 404 29.63 10.47 -0.86
CA ALA A 404 28.90 11.73 -0.71
C ALA A 404 28.65 12.09 0.77
N PRO A 405 28.38 13.38 1.08
CA PRO A 405 27.98 13.81 2.39
C PRO A 405 26.80 13.00 2.94
N CYS A 406 26.91 12.62 4.23
CA CYS A 406 25.85 11.98 4.97
C CYS A 406 25.56 12.81 6.21
N LEU A 407 24.38 13.45 6.23
CA LEU A 407 23.91 14.28 7.32
C LEU A 407 22.83 13.55 8.12
N THR A 408 22.58 14.01 9.33
CA THR A 408 21.45 13.54 10.17
C THR A 408 20.53 14.69 10.50
N ALA A 409 19.22 14.39 10.64
CA ALA A 409 18.21 15.34 11.06
C ALA A 409 17.26 14.69 12.08
N GLU A 410 16.63 15.50 12.93
CA GLU A 410 15.76 15.02 14.00
C GLU A 410 14.42 14.49 13.49
N ASP A 411 13.86 15.14 12.47
CA ASP A 411 12.54 14.89 11.91
C ASP A 411 12.50 15.12 10.39
N ALA A 412 11.38 14.76 9.77
CA ALA A 412 11.20 14.91 8.32
C ALA A 412 11.25 16.38 7.84
N PRO A 413 10.63 17.37 8.52
CA PRO A 413 10.76 18.78 8.13
C PRO A 413 12.21 19.26 8.14
N SER A 414 12.97 18.95 9.18
CA SER A 414 14.39 19.34 9.28
C SER A 414 15.25 18.62 8.24
N ALA A 415 14.93 17.36 7.94
CA ALA A 415 15.62 16.60 6.89
C ALA A 415 15.38 17.22 5.50
N LEU A 416 14.14 17.62 5.21
CA LEU A 416 13.80 18.26 3.93
C LEU A 416 14.51 19.61 3.79
N ARG A 417 14.58 20.45 4.82
CA ARG A 417 15.34 21.72 4.79
C ARG A 417 16.83 21.48 4.50
N ARG A 418 17.47 20.54 5.20
CA ARG A 418 18.87 20.18 4.94
C ARG A 418 19.09 19.63 3.53
N ALA A 419 18.13 18.83 3.05
CA ALA A 419 18.18 18.32 1.68
C ALA A 419 18.01 19.43 0.64
N ALA A 420 17.19 20.44 0.90
CA ALA A 420 17.01 21.61 0.06
C ALA A 420 18.30 22.45 -0.07
N GLU A 421 19.02 22.65 1.04
CA GLU A 421 20.32 23.31 1.06
C GLU A 421 21.35 22.58 0.19
N LEU A 422 21.39 21.24 0.27
CA LEU A 422 22.32 20.40 -0.52
C LEU A 422 21.91 20.31 -1.99
N ALA A 423 20.62 20.29 -2.31
CA ALA A 423 20.12 20.18 -3.66
C ALA A 423 20.25 21.48 -4.45
N GLY A 424 20.26 22.63 -3.77
CA GLY A 424 20.23 23.95 -4.40
C GLY A 424 18.92 24.24 -5.15
N PRO A 425 18.76 25.47 -5.67
CA PRO A 425 17.55 25.87 -6.39
C PRO A 425 17.29 24.97 -7.62
N GLY A 426 16.04 24.56 -7.80
CA GLY A 426 15.61 23.68 -8.90
C GLY A 426 16.05 22.21 -8.76
N GLY A 427 16.77 21.84 -7.70
CA GLY A 427 17.27 20.49 -7.47
C GLY A 427 16.16 19.45 -7.22
N LEU A 428 16.56 18.18 -7.15
CA LEU A 428 15.69 17.05 -6.85
C LEU A 428 15.99 16.48 -5.47
N ILE A 429 14.96 16.40 -4.63
CA ILE A 429 14.99 15.67 -3.37
C ILE A 429 14.21 14.36 -3.56
N VAL A 430 14.77 13.23 -3.13
CA VAL A 430 14.11 11.93 -3.16
C VAL A 430 13.88 11.48 -1.73
N VAL A 431 12.62 11.44 -1.32
CA VAL A 431 12.19 10.92 0.00
C VAL A 431 11.92 9.43 -0.14
N PHE A 432 12.62 8.60 0.65
CA PHE A 432 12.69 7.17 0.41
C PHE A 432 12.83 6.35 1.70
N GLY A 433 12.33 5.10 1.70
CA GLY A 433 12.61 4.09 2.72
C GLY A 433 11.47 3.83 3.70
N SER A 434 10.46 4.71 3.80
CA SER A 434 9.33 4.54 4.70
C SER A 434 8.08 5.28 4.21
N LEU A 435 6.93 4.59 4.20
CA LEU A 435 5.64 5.26 3.96
C LEU A 435 5.32 6.31 5.02
N ARG A 436 5.76 6.10 6.25
CA ARG A 436 5.59 7.09 7.31
C ARG A 436 6.39 8.36 7.02
N LEU A 437 7.65 8.21 6.58
CA LEU A 437 8.47 9.35 6.16
C LEU A 437 7.82 10.10 5.00
N VAL A 438 7.29 9.37 4.01
CA VAL A 438 6.54 9.98 2.89
C VAL A 438 5.34 10.78 3.40
N GLY A 439 4.56 10.24 4.34
CA GLY A 439 3.43 10.96 4.94
C GLY A 439 3.84 12.24 5.67
N GLU A 440 4.91 12.17 6.46
CA GLU A 440 5.47 13.32 7.18
C GLU A 440 6.03 14.37 6.21
N ALA A 441 6.71 13.92 5.14
CA ALA A 441 7.19 14.79 4.08
C ALA A 441 6.04 15.47 3.31
N ARG A 442 4.96 14.74 2.99
CA ARG A 442 3.76 15.31 2.39
C ARG A 442 3.16 16.42 3.26
N THR A 443 3.11 16.19 4.58
CA THR A 443 2.62 17.18 5.54
C THR A 443 3.52 18.42 5.56
N ALA A 444 4.85 18.24 5.58
CA ALA A 444 5.81 19.35 5.55
C ALA A 444 5.76 20.15 4.25
N LEU A 445 5.40 19.51 3.13
CA LEU A 445 5.18 20.16 1.82
C LEU A 445 3.79 20.77 1.67
N GLY A 446 2.93 20.73 2.69
CA GLY A 446 1.57 21.27 2.64
C GLY A 446 0.62 20.49 1.73
N LEU A 447 0.95 19.26 1.36
CA LEU A 447 0.09 18.41 0.52
C LEU A 447 -1.10 17.89 1.34
N GLN A 448 -2.26 17.84 0.69
CA GLN A 448 -3.48 17.34 1.34
C GLN A 448 -3.35 15.84 1.67
N PRO A 449 -3.99 15.37 2.75
CA PRO A 449 -4.10 13.94 3.04
C PRO A 449 -4.63 13.15 1.86
N ALA A 450 -3.98 12.02 1.64
CA ALA A 450 -4.14 11.19 0.44
C ALA A 450 -5.46 10.42 0.41
#